data_575cdb20ccefcba76b65b8e261af5d2e
#
_entry.id   575cdb20ccefcba76b65b8e261af5d2e
#
_cell.length_a   1.000
_cell.length_b   1.000
_cell.length_c   1.000
_cell.angle_alpha   90.00
_cell.angle_beta   90.00
_cell.angle_gamma   90.00
#
_symmetry.space_group_name_H-M   'P 1'
#
loop_
_entity.id
_entity.type
_entity.pdbx_description
1 polymer ?
#
loop_
_entity_poly.entity_id
_entity_poly.type
_entity_poly.pdbx_seq_one_letter_code
_entity_poly.pdbx_strand_id
1 'polypeptide(L)'
;MRRGRGDCHSDMAYCTVSIGSGLVDSLYGKSQFPVKSYLEKRGEAFEERSILKKLFRMETSKHWAEQYSGETAADDFEPVGEGGSYPSTGFEEGFPKAIINETWKNQFAITQELVEDGRLGTMKKRANKLITSYDRTREKFGRYLYAGGLYGITVKVGAKTFDCSAADGLALFSKVHPGKVDKKQQSNLFAGDLTLDNLSRVEEKMQNLKGDNGELLNIAPDTIWIPNDAGLKQQAFAAAGSDKTPEDNTNAFNYQVGRWN
;
A
#
# COMPACT_ATOMS: atom_id res chain seq x y z
N MET A 1 -36.67 0.48 -26.16
CA MET A 1 -35.27 0.86 -25.88
C MET A 1 -34.84 0.26 -24.54
N ARG A 2 -34.19 -0.88 -24.55
CA ARG A 2 -33.66 -1.51 -23.34
C ARG A 2 -32.17 -1.17 -23.25
N ARG A 3 -31.84 -0.39 -22.22
CA ARG A 3 -30.45 -0.16 -21.84
C ARG A 3 -29.92 -1.45 -21.18
N GLY A 4 -29.01 -2.11 -21.85
CA GLY A 4 -28.27 -3.22 -21.24
C GLY A 4 -27.40 -2.67 -20.10
N ARG A 5 -27.70 -3.07 -18.87
CA ARG A 5 -26.78 -2.96 -17.74
C ARG A 5 -25.66 -3.96 -17.99
N GLY A 6 -24.48 -3.47 -18.33
CA GLY A 6 -23.27 -4.26 -18.22
C GLY A 6 -22.95 -4.42 -16.74
N ASP A 7 -23.02 -5.66 -16.27
CA ASP A 7 -22.60 -6.01 -14.90
C ASP A 7 -21.11 -5.73 -14.76
N CYS A 8 -20.78 -4.69 -13.99
CA CYS A 8 -19.42 -4.45 -13.53
C CYS A 8 -19.10 -5.44 -12.42
N HIS A 9 -18.31 -6.45 -12.71
CA HIS A 9 -17.63 -7.24 -11.70
C HIS A 9 -16.59 -6.36 -10.98
N SER A 10 -16.60 -6.44 -9.67
CA SER A 10 -16.12 -5.48 -8.69
C SER A 10 -14.64 -5.58 -8.33
N ASP A 11 -13.72 -5.91 -9.21
CA ASP A 11 -12.33 -6.07 -8.75
C ASP A 11 -11.25 -5.37 -9.57
N MET A 12 -11.61 -4.61 -10.59
CA MET A 12 -10.68 -3.72 -11.27
C MET A 12 -11.42 -2.50 -11.82
N ALA A 13 -10.83 -1.32 -11.73
CA ALA A 13 -11.32 -0.13 -12.42
C ALA A 13 -11.15 -0.35 -13.93
N TYR A 14 -12.11 -1.03 -14.54
CA TYR A 14 -12.08 -1.34 -15.96
C TYR A 14 -12.18 -0.07 -16.80
N CYS A 15 -11.34 -0.01 -17.80
CA CYS A 15 -11.44 1.00 -18.84
C CYS A 15 -12.68 0.71 -19.67
N THR A 16 -13.67 1.58 -19.60
CA THR A 16 -14.82 1.53 -20.49
C THR A 16 -14.44 2.17 -21.81
N VAL A 17 -14.37 1.41 -22.88
CA VAL A 17 -14.28 1.95 -24.23
C VAL A 17 -15.65 2.48 -24.62
N SER A 18 -15.85 3.80 -24.64
CA SER A 18 -17.09 4.42 -25.05
C SER A 18 -17.14 4.52 -26.56
N ILE A 19 -18.18 3.98 -27.16
CA ILE A 19 -18.47 4.09 -28.59
C ILE A 19 -19.30 5.36 -28.78
N GLY A 20 -18.65 6.42 -29.17
CA GLY A 20 -19.34 7.64 -29.63
C GLY A 20 -19.50 7.63 -31.13
N SER A 21 -20.51 6.98 -31.64
CA SER A 21 -21.14 7.05 -32.95
C SER A 21 -21.22 5.73 -33.71
N GLY A 22 -22.42 5.26 -33.89
CA GLY A 22 -23.05 4.59 -35.04
C GLY A 22 -22.35 3.48 -35.83
N LEU A 23 -21.28 2.90 -35.36
CA LEU A 23 -20.62 1.77 -36.02
C LEU A 23 -21.39 0.48 -35.85
N VAL A 24 -21.60 -0.20 -36.95
CA VAL A 24 -22.29 -1.50 -37.02
C VAL A 24 -21.50 -2.53 -36.19
N ASP A 25 -22.16 -3.16 -35.26
CA ASP A 25 -21.69 -4.09 -34.23
C ASP A 25 -20.76 -5.23 -34.73
N SER A 26 -20.79 -5.56 -36.01
CA SER A 26 -20.07 -6.70 -36.58
C SER A 26 -18.55 -6.49 -36.73
N LEU A 27 -18.09 -5.29 -36.99
CA LEU A 27 -16.65 -4.98 -37.14
C LEU A 27 -16.02 -4.58 -35.80
N TYR A 28 -16.73 -3.83 -35.00
CA TYR A 28 -16.27 -3.35 -33.71
C TYR A 28 -16.26 -4.47 -32.65
N GLY A 29 -17.29 -5.29 -32.61
CA GLY A 29 -17.37 -6.43 -31.70
C GLY A 29 -16.23 -7.44 -31.88
N LYS A 30 -15.79 -7.68 -33.12
CA LYS A 30 -14.66 -8.55 -33.43
C LYS A 30 -13.30 -8.00 -32.98
N SER A 31 -13.14 -6.68 -32.92
CA SER A 31 -11.88 -6.04 -32.49
C SER A 31 -11.81 -5.77 -30.97
N GLN A 32 -12.95 -5.73 -30.27
CA GLN A 32 -13.00 -5.52 -28.82
C GLN A 32 -12.39 -6.68 -28.03
N PHE A 33 -12.72 -7.93 -28.39
CA PHE A 33 -12.27 -9.11 -27.68
C PHE A 33 -10.76 -9.23 -27.54
N PRO A 34 -9.95 -9.06 -28.59
CA PRO A 34 -8.50 -9.14 -28.47
C PRO A 34 -7.90 -8.04 -27.59
N VAL A 35 -8.49 -6.84 -27.60
CA VAL A 35 -8.02 -5.72 -26.79
C VAL A 35 -8.39 -5.93 -25.33
N LYS A 36 -9.59 -6.38 -25.01
CA LYS A 36 -10.05 -6.65 -23.65
C LYS A 36 -9.22 -7.76 -22.99
N SER A 37 -9.10 -8.91 -23.64
CA SER A 37 -8.31 -10.04 -23.14
C SER A 37 -6.83 -9.68 -22.95
N TYR A 38 -6.30 -8.82 -23.81
CA TYR A 38 -4.95 -8.31 -23.66
C TYR A 38 -4.78 -7.37 -22.45
N LEU A 39 -5.80 -6.53 -22.18
CA LEU A 39 -5.84 -5.65 -21.00
C LEU A 39 -5.88 -6.45 -19.71
N GLU A 40 -6.73 -7.49 -19.65
CA GLU A 40 -6.87 -8.36 -18.47
C GLU A 40 -5.55 -9.05 -18.12
N LYS A 41 -4.91 -9.73 -19.08
CA LYS A 41 -3.61 -10.39 -18.86
C LYS A 41 -2.50 -9.44 -18.39
N ARG A 42 -2.51 -8.20 -18.87
CA ARG A 42 -1.51 -7.21 -18.44
C ARG A 42 -1.79 -6.68 -17.05
N GLY A 43 -3.06 -6.56 -16.67
CA GLY A 43 -3.47 -6.17 -15.31
C GLY A 43 -2.98 -7.19 -14.28
N GLU A 44 -3.17 -8.47 -14.53
CA GLU A 44 -2.67 -9.56 -13.68
C GLU A 44 -1.15 -9.51 -13.49
N ALA A 45 -0.40 -9.35 -14.59
CA ALA A 45 1.07 -9.27 -14.55
C ALA A 45 1.60 -8.03 -13.80
N PHE A 46 0.82 -6.96 -13.67
CA PHE A 46 1.18 -5.80 -12.85
C PHE A 46 1.05 -6.10 -11.37
N GLU A 47 -0.02 -6.75 -10.97
CA GLU A 47 -0.25 -7.06 -9.56
C GLU A 47 0.86 -7.90 -8.92
N GLU A 48 1.52 -8.77 -9.71
CA GLU A 48 2.67 -9.54 -9.23
C GLU A 48 3.92 -8.67 -8.97
N ARG A 49 4.09 -7.59 -9.73
CA ARG A 49 5.27 -6.70 -9.66
C ARG A 49 5.07 -5.49 -8.76
N SER A 50 3.83 -5.22 -8.34
CA SER A 50 3.51 -4.03 -7.57
C SER A 50 4.14 -4.07 -6.19
N ILE A 51 4.82 -2.98 -5.84
CA ILE A 51 5.39 -2.78 -4.51
C ILE A 51 4.29 -2.53 -3.46
N LEU A 52 3.09 -2.14 -3.91
CA LEU A 52 1.97 -1.82 -3.03
C LEU A 52 1.53 -3.02 -2.18
N LYS A 53 1.63 -4.24 -2.70
CA LYS A 53 1.31 -5.47 -1.94
C LYS A 53 2.22 -5.69 -0.74
N LYS A 54 3.45 -5.17 -0.80
CA LYS A 54 4.40 -5.22 0.33
C LYS A 54 4.14 -4.13 1.37
N LEU A 55 3.52 -3.03 0.97
CA LEU A 55 3.32 -1.84 1.80
C LEU A 55 1.92 -1.76 2.40
N PHE A 56 0.93 -2.31 1.71
CA PHE A 56 -0.47 -2.23 2.09
C PHE A 56 -1.10 -3.61 2.08
N ARG A 57 -1.94 -3.87 3.05
CA ARG A 57 -2.86 -4.99 3.00
C ARG A 57 -3.89 -4.69 1.92
N MET A 58 -4.00 -5.58 0.93
CA MET A 58 -4.94 -5.43 -0.19
C MET A 58 -6.23 -6.15 0.16
N GLU A 59 -7.32 -5.40 0.19
CA GLU A 59 -8.67 -5.93 0.46
C GLU A 59 -9.64 -5.50 -0.63
N THR A 60 -10.67 -6.29 -0.84
CA THR A 60 -11.74 -6.00 -1.79
C THR A 60 -12.93 -5.42 -1.07
N SER A 61 -13.36 -4.21 -1.45
CA SER A 61 -14.54 -3.56 -0.92
C SER A 61 -15.72 -3.67 -1.89
N LYS A 62 -16.91 -3.90 -1.35
CA LYS A 62 -18.20 -3.92 -2.08
C LYS A 62 -19.10 -2.75 -1.72
N HIS A 63 -18.71 -1.96 -0.74
CA HIS A 63 -19.50 -0.86 -0.19
C HIS A 63 -18.95 0.49 -0.62
N TRP A 64 -19.69 1.54 -0.37
CA TRP A 64 -19.26 2.91 -0.59
C TRP A 64 -18.10 3.32 0.33
N ALA A 65 -18.10 2.82 1.55
CA ALA A 65 -17.05 3.00 2.53
C ALA A 65 -16.90 1.75 3.38
N GLU A 66 -15.68 1.48 3.83
CA GLU A 66 -15.38 0.43 4.81
C GLU A 66 -14.93 1.08 6.11
N GLN A 67 -15.45 0.59 7.22
CA GLN A 67 -15.06 1.03 8.56
C GLN A 67 -14.19 -0.05 9.19
N TYR A 68 -13.02 0.34 9.63
CA TYR A 68 -12.09 -0.52 10.35
C TYR A 68 -12.01 -0.03 11.79
N SER A 69 -12.15 -0.93 12.74
CA SER A 69 -11.82 -0.73 14.14
C SER A 69 -10.80 -1.79 14.56
N GLY A 70 -9.78 -1.39 15.30
CA GLY A 70 -8.91 -2.33 15.97
C GLY A 70 -9.58 -2.90 17.21
N GLU A 71 -9.08 -3.99 17.71
CA GLU A 71 -9.39 -4.50 19.04
C GLU A 71 -8.08 -4.54 19.84
N THR A 72 -8.17 -4.34 21.16
CA THR A 72 -7.01 -4.47 22.03
C THR A 72 -6.51 -5.91 22.03
N ALA A 73 -5.20 -6.11 22.28
CA ALA A 73 -4.66 -7.43 22.48
C ALA A 73 -5.26 -8.09 23.74
N ALA A 74 -5.30 -9.42 23.76
CA ALA A 74 -5.65 -10.15 24.97
C ALA A 74 -4.57 -9.96 26.05
N ASP A 75 -4.98 -10.02 27.31
CA ASP A 75 -4.06 -10.03 28.44
C ASP A 75 -3.24 -11.32 28.48
N ASP A 76 -2.11 -11.32 29.15
CA ASP A 76 -1.28 -12.50 29.32
C ASP A 76 -1.97 -13.58 30.15
N PHE A 77 -1.59 -14.84 29.91
CA PHE A 77 -2.09 -15.96 30.70
C PHE A 77 -1.46 -15.94 32.10
N GLU A 78 -2.31 -16.04 33.12
CA GLU A 78 -1.87 -16.14 34.53
C GLU A 78 -1.86 -17.58 35.03
N PRO A 79 -0.89 -17.99 35.85
CA PRO A 79 -0.89 -19.30 36.48
C PRO A 79 -1.98 -19.36 37.56
N VAL A 80 -2.94 -20.26 37.39
CA VAL A 80 -4.04 -20.46 38.33
C VAL A 80 -3.87 -21.79 39.03
N GLY A 81 -3.95 -21.78 40.36
CA GLY A 81 -3.89 -22.99 41.19
C GLY A 81 -5.15 -23.85 41.05
N GLU A 82 -5.07 -25.09 41.58
CA GLU A 82 -6.18 -26.05 41.58
C GLU A 82 -7.41 -25.45 42.32
N GLY A 83 -8.55 -25.32 41.59
CA GLY A 83 -9.76 -24.69 42.09
C GLY A 83 -9.80 -23.16 41.99
N GLY A 84 -8.81 -22.53 41.40
CA GLY A 84 -8.79 -21.08 41.16
C GLY A 84 -9.78 -20.64 40.07
N SER A 85 -10.23 -19.39 40.17
CA SER A 85 -11.06 -18.76 39.12
C SER A 85 -10.23 -18.45 37.88
N TYR A 86 -10.77 -18.69 36.68
CA TYR A 86 -10.12 -18.30 35.45
C TYR A 86 -10.11 -16.78 35.32
N PRO A 87 -8.95 -16.16 34.98
CA PRO A 87 -8.91 -14.75 34.65
C PRO A 87 -9.72 -14.47 33.37
N SER A 88 -10.38 -13.34 33.32
CA SER A 88 -11.21 -12.92 32.18
C SER A 88 -10.52 -11.77 31.46
N THR A 89 -10.19 -11.96 30.19
CA THR A 89 -9.67 -10.92 29.32
C THR A 89 -10.80 -10.09 28.77
N GLY A 90 -10.71 -8.76 28.94
CA GLY A 90 -11.61 -7.79 28.28
C GLY A 90 -11.01 -7.33 26.95
N PHE A 91 -11.85 -7.29 25.90
CA PHE A 91 -11.48 -6.66 24.65
C PHE A 91 -12.15 -5.30 24.56
N GLU A 92 -11.36 -4.27 24.28
CA GLU A 92 -11.88 -2.92 24.02
C GLU A 92 -11.71 -2.56 22.53
N GLU A 93 -12.66 -1.80 22.00
CA GLU A 93 -12.53 -1.31 20.63
C GLU A 93 -11.44 -0.25 20.53
N GLY A 94 -10.53 -0.42 19.55
CA GLY A 94 -9.51 0.54 19.19
C GLY A 94 -10.08 1.81 18.56
N PHE A 95 -9.22 2.57 17.92
CA PHE A 95 -9.63 3.77 17.17
C PHE A 95 -10.32 3.36 15.86
N PRO A 96 -11.55 3.82 15.58
CA PRO A 96 -12.21 3.53 14.31
C PRO A 96 -11.68 4.42 13.20
N LYS A 97 -11.51 3.84 12.00
CA LYS A 97 -11.16 4.57 10.78
C LYS A 97 -12.10 4.17 9.65
N ALA A 98 -12.74 5.16 9.02
CA ALA A 98 -13.53 4.96 7.83
C ALA A 98 -12.73 5.30 6.57
N ILE A 99 -12.69 4.37 5.62
CA ILE A 99 -12.03 4.55 4.31
C ILE A 99 -13.12 4.61 3.24
N ILE A 100 -13.22 5.76 2.57
CA ILE A 100 -14.21 6.01 1.53
C ILE A 100 -13.62 5.60 0.18
N ASN A 101 -14.37 4.78 -0.55
CA ASN A 101 -13.97 4.32 -1.88
C ASN A 101 -14.09 5.44 -2.92
N GLU A 102 -13.07 5.58 -3.74
CA GLU A 102 -12.99 6.59 -4.80
C GLU A 102 -12.89 5.98 -6.18
N THR A 103 -13.67 6.52 -7.10
CA THR A 103 -13.68 6.04 -8.48
C THR A 103 -12.64 6.76 -9.34
N TRP A 104 -11.70 6.00 -9.87
CA TRP A 104 -10.69 6.47 -10.80
C TRP A 104 -11.06 6.10 -12.23
N LYS A 105 -11.06 7.06 -13.14
CA LYS A 105 -11.48 6.85 -14.53
C LYS A 105 -10.45 7.43 -15.48
N ASN A 106 -10.20 6.70 -16.57
CA ASN A 106 -9.46 7.19 -17.72
C ASN A 106 -10.00 6.49 -18.96
N GLN A 107 -9.89 7.13 -20.11
CA GLN A 107 -10.40 6.59 -21.39
C GLN A 107 -9.45 6.90 -22.54
N PHE A 108 -9.50 6.11 -23.59
CA PHE A 108 -8.92 6.42 -24.86
C PHE A 108 -9.92 6.18 -26.00
N ALA A 109 -9.82 6.95 -27.05
CA ALA A 109 -10.67 6.79 -28.22
C ALA A 109 -9.91 6.04 -29.33
N ILE A 110 -10.65 5.18 -30.03
CA ILE A 110 -10.23 4.54 -31.26
C ILE A 110 -11.11 5.13 -32.37
N THR A 111 -10.49 5.72 -33.37
CA THR A 111 -11.20 6.32 -34.49
C THR A 111 -11.67 5.23 -35.46
N GLN A 112 -12.72 5.53 -36.20
CA GLN A 112 -13.31 4.62 -37.18
C GLN A 112 -12.31 4.23 -38.27
N GLU A 113 -11.54 5.19 -38.74
CA GLU A 113 -10.52 4.99 -39.77
C GLU A 113 -9.43 4.02 -39.30
N LEU A 114 -9.09 4.06 -38.00
CA LEU A 114 -8.11 3.14 -37.42
C LEU A 114 -8.61 1.69 -37.40
N VAL A 115 -9.92 1.52 -37.26
CA VAL A 115 -10.58 0.19 -37.29
C VAL A 115 -10.68 -0.30 -38.74
N GLU A 116 -11.11 0.55 -39.66
CA GLU A 116 -11.26 0.25 -41.09
C GLU A 116 -9.91 -0.07 -41.74
N ASP A 117 -8.86 0.64 -41.39
CA ASP A 117 -7.48 0.38 -41.82
C ASP A 117 -6.88 -0.91 -41.23
N GLY A 118 -7.59 -1.60 -40.33
CA GLY A 118 -7.13 -2.83 -39.70
C GLY A 118 -5.88 -2.68 -38.83
N ARG A 119 -5.55 -1.50 -38.35
CA ARG A 119 -4.31 -1.19 -37.58
C ARG A 119 -4.34 -1.72 -36.14
N LEU A 120 -4.55 -3.01 -35.96
CA LEU A 120 -4.60 -3.68 -34.65
C LEU A 120 -3.35 -3.42 -33.78
N GLY A 121 -2.17 -3.29 -34.40
CA GLY A 121 -0.93 -2.97 -33.68
C GLY A 121 -0.98 -1.61 -32.99
N THR A 122 -1.58 -0.60 -33.63
CA THR A 122 -1.74 0.74 -33.04
C THR A 122 -2.76 0.74 -31.93
N MET A 123 -3.86 0.00 -32.07
CA MET A 123 -4.86 -0.15 -31.01
C MET A 123 -4.26 -0.82 -29.76
N LYS A 124 -3.48 -1.90 -29.93
CA LYS A 124 -2.76 -2.56 -28.82
C LYS A 124 -1.74 -1.62 -28.15
N LYS A 125 -1.04 -0.76 -28.93
CA LYS A 125 -0.12 0.25 -28.35
C LYS A 125 -0.87 1.29 -27.51
N ARG A 126 -2.06 1.75 -27.91
CA ARG A 126 -2.89 2.67 -27.12
C ARG A 126 -3.38 2.01 -25.84
N ALA A 127 -3.85 0.78 -25.92
CA ALA A 127 -4.24 -0.03 -24.78
C ALA A 127 -3.09 -0.20 -23.76
N ASN A 128 -1.89 -0.53 -24.25
CA ASN A 128 -0.70 -0.61 -23.40
C ASN A 128 -0.37 0.68 -22.66
N LYS A 129 -0.47 1.82 -23.36
CA LYS A 129 -0.22 3.13 -22.73
C LYS A 129 -1.23 3.41 -21.63
N LEU A 130 -2.49 3.00 -21.79
CA LEU A 130 -3.51 3.17 -20.77
C LEU A 130 -3.20 2.32 -19.53
N ILE A 131 -2.85 1.04 -19.72
CA ILE A 131 -2.46 0.16 -18.59
C ILE A 131 -1.24 0.72 -17.87
N THR A 132 -0.19 1.09 -18.61
CA THR A 132 0.98 1.70 -18.00
C THR A 132 0.63 2.97 -17.22
N SER A 133 -0.35 3.74 -17.68
CA SER A 133 -0.86 4.90 -16.95
C SER A 133 -1.60 4.51 -15.67
N TYR A 134 -2.41 3.45 -15.72
CA TYR A 134 -3.11 2.90 -14.58
C TYR A 134 -2.13 2.40 -13.51
N ASP A 135 -1.17 1.57 -13.91
CA ASP A 135 -0.12 1.04 -13.04
C ASP A 135 0.65 2.16 -12.34
N ARG A 136 1.09 3.13 -13.14
CA ARG A 136 1.80 4.32 -12.61
C ARG A 136 0.94 5.13 -11.65
N THR A 137 -0.36 5.24 -11.89
CA THR A 137 -1.27 5.99 -11.02
C THR A 137 -1.43 5.30 -9.67
N ARG A 138 -1.62 3.98 -9.65
CA ARG A 138 -1.69 3.18 -8.42
C ARG A 138 -0.40 3.31 -7.60
N GLU A 139 0.75 3.07 -8.22
CA GLU A 139 2.05 3.17 -7.55
C GLU A 139 2.31 4.59 -6.99
N LYS A 140 1.97 5.62 -7.75
CA LYS A 140 2.09 7.00 -7.28
C LYS A 140 1.16 7.29 -6.10
N PHE A 141 -0.08 6.82 -6.16
CA PHE A 141 -1.05 7.03 -5.09
C PHE A 141 -0.58 6.42 -3.77
N GLY A 142 -0.13 5.16 -3.79
CA GLY A 142 0.42 4.52 -2.60
C GLY A 142 1.63 5.27 -2.02
N ARG A 143 2.56 5.71 -2.87
CA ARG A 143 3.70 6.52 -2.41
C ARG A 143 3.26 7.86 -1.81
N TYR A 144 2.25 8.50 -2.38
CA TYR A 144 1.74 9.77 -1.86
C TYR A 144 1.07 9.63 -0.50
N LEU A 145 0.41 8.50 -0.22
CA LEU A 145 -0.13 8.21 1.10
C LEU A 145 0.97 8.15 2.16
N TYR A 146 2.07 7.44 1.89
CA TYR A 146 3.21 7.41 2.80
C TYR A 146 3.89 8.77 2.95
N ALA A 147 4.15 9.47 1.86
CA ALA A 147 4.75 10.80 1.91
C ALA A 147 3.83 11.80 2.62
N GLY A 148 2.52 11.75 2.37
CA GLY A 148 1.54 12.57 3.06
C GLY A 148 1.51 12.29 4.55
N GLY A 149 1.55 11.01 4.93
CA GLY A 149 1.58 10.58 6.32
C GLY A 149 2.85 10.97 7.10
N LEU A 150 3.96 11.29 6.41
CA LEU A 150 5.18 11.81 7.02
C LEU A 150 5.08 13.32 7.32
N TYR A 151 4.44 14.09 6.43
CA TYR A 151 4.41 15.55 6.51
C TYR A 151 3.09 16.12 7.02
N GLY A 152 2.07 15.29 7.24
CA GLY A 152 0.77 15.73 7.72
C GLY A 152 -0.29 14.64 7.69
N ILE A 153 -1.54 15.04 7.68
CA ILE A 153 -2.71 14.14 7.69
C ILE A 153 -3.44 14.09 6.35
N THR A 154 -3.02 14.88 5.39
CA THR A 154 -3.67 14.95 4.07
C THR A 154 -2.65 15.01 2.95
N VAL A 155 -2.99 14.45 1.78
CA VAL A 155 -2.20 14.52 0.56
C VAL A 155 -3.06 14.94 -0.63
N LYS A 156 -2.54 15.83 -1.46
CA LYS A 156 -3.20 16.26 -2.68
C LYS A 156 -2.75 15.43 -3.87
N VAL A 157 -3.68 14.77 -4.54
CA VAL A 157 -3.42 14.00 -5.76
C VAL A 157 -4.33 14.50 -6.87
N GLY A 158 -3.75 15.18 -7.84
CA GLY A 158 -4.51 15.90 -8.87
C GLY A 158 -5.31 17.05 -8.28
N ALA A 159 -6.61 17.06 -8.51
CA ALA A 159 -7.53 18.08 -8.00
C ALA A 159 -8.12 17.72 -6.63
N LYS A 160 -7.88 16.50 -6.10
CA LYS A 160 -8.51 16.00 -4.89
C LYS A 160 -7.52 15.87 -3.75
N THR A 161 -8.00 16.13 -2.53
CA THR A 161 -7.26 15.93 -1.29
C THR A 161 -7.75 14.64 -0.64
N PHE A 162 -6.81 13.78 -0.25
CA PHE A 162 -7.07 12.52 0.43
C PHE A 162 -6.58 12.58 1.86
N ASP A 163 -7.33 11.96 2.75
CA ASP A 163 -6.95 11.76 4.14
C ASP A 163 -5.94 10.61 4.23
N CYS A 164 -4.79 10.88 4.82
CA CYS A 164 -3.74 9.89 5.12
C CYS A 164 -3.39 9.85 6.62
N SER A 165 -4.31 10.34 7.48
CA SER A 165 -4.17 10.23 8.92
C SER A 165 -4.20 8.76 9.37
N ALA A 166 -3.62 8.46 10.51
CA ALA A 166 -3.83 7.20 11.22
C ALA A 166 -5.23 7.17 11.86
N ALA A 167 -5.61 6.05 12.46
CA ALA A 167 -6.93 5.90 13.08
C ALA A 167 -7.13 6.83 14.31
N ASP A 168 -6.06 7.21 14.97
CA ASP A 168 -6.06 8.18 16.08
C ASP A 168 -6.18 9.65 15.61
N GLY A 169 -6.30 9.90 14.30
CA GLY A 169 -6.40 11.24 13.71
C GLY A 169 -5.07 11.97 13.52
N LEU A 170 -3.95 11.38 13.91
CA LEU A 170 -2.62 11.96 13.73
C LEU A 170 -2.02 11.56 12.38
N ALA A 171 -0.87 12.16 12.03
CA ALA A 171 -0.11 11.74 10.87
C ALA A 171 0.34 10.28 11.02
N LEU A 172 0.41 9.53 9.90
CA LEU A 172 0.81 8.13 9.92
C LEU A 172 2.15 7.89 10.62
N PHE A 173 3.09 8.83 10.48
CA PHE A 173 4.34 8.85 11.21
C PHE A 173 4.35 10.01 12.19
N SER A 174 4.28 9.70 13.47
CA SER A 174 4.20 10.70 14.55
C SER A 174 5.07 10.31 15.73
N LYS A 175 5.46 11.32 16.50
CA LYS A 175 6.21 11.13 17.76
C LYS A 175 5.29 10.84 18.96
N VAL A 176 3.97 10.99 18.77
CA VAL A 176 3.02 11.12 19.89
C VAL A 176 1.73 10.31 19.66
N HIS A 177 1.81 9.14 19.02
CA HIS A 177 0.65 8.26 18.91
C HIS A 177 0.16 7.84 20.30
N PRO A 178 -1.08 8.14 20.70
CA PRO A 178 -1.60 7.73 21.99
C PRO A 178 -2.09 6.28 21.95
N GLY A 179 -1.80 5.50 22.96
CA GLY A 179 -2.53 4.25 23.22
C GLY A 179 -3.99 4.55 23.54
N LYS A 180 -4.91 3.71 23.10
CA LYS A 180 -6.36 3.91 23.34
C LYS A 180 -6.71 3.76 24.81
N VAL A 181 -6.17 2.73 25.46
CA VAL A 181 -6.47 2.35 26.84
C VAL A 181 -5.53 3.06 27.80
N ASP A 182 -4.21 2.86 27.66
CA ASP A 182 -3.20 3.33 28.60
C ASP A 182 -2.90 4.83 28.46
N LYS A 183 -3.35 5.47 27.39
CA LYS A 183 -3.12 6.88 27.04
C LYS A 183 -1.65 7.28 26.93
N LYS A 184 -0.72 6.31 26.97
CA LYS A 184 0.70 6.59 26.83
C LYS A 184 1.03 6.89 25.37
N GLN A 185 1.92 7.84 25.18
CA GLN A 185 2.37 8.24 23.85
C GLN A 185 3.54 7.38 23.39
N GLN A 186 3.50 6.96 22.13
CA GLN A 186 4.57 6.22 21.48
C GLN A 186 4.97 6.92 20.18
N SER A 187 6.22 6.70 19.76
CA SER A 187 6.76 7.25 18.53
C SER A 187 7.06 6.15 17.54
N ASN A 188 6.50 6.25 16.34
CA ASN A 188 6.91 5.46 15.18
C ASN A 188 7.77 6.27 14.20
N LEU A 189 8.22 7.46 14.61
CA LEU A 189 9.08 8.34 13.82
C LEU A 189 10.47 8.41 14.42
N PHE A 190 11.47 8.10 13.63
CA PHE A 190 12.88 8.27 13.95
C PHE A 190 13.53 9.23 12.96
N ALA A 191 14.29 10.20 13.47
CA ALA A 191 15.06 11.14 12.66
C ALA A 191 16.55 10.84 12.84
N GLY A 192 17.23 10.54 11.73
CA GLY A 192 18.67 10.25 11.72
C GLY A 192 19.12 9.76 10.35
N ASP A 193 20.41 9.79 10.11
CA ASP A 193 21.01 9.28 8.89
C ASP A 193 20.91 7.75 8.83
N LEU A 194 20.92 7.20 7.62
CA LEU A 194 20.86 5.75 7.41
C LEU A 194 22.26 5.15 7.63
N THR A 195 22.58 4.89 8.89
CA THR A 195 23.82 4.24 9.33
C THR A 195 23.52 2.93 10.04
N LEU A 196 24.52 2.07 10.17
CA LEU A 196 24.40 0.79 10.88
C LEU A 196 23.89 0.98 12.33
N ASP A 197 24.43 1.96 13.02
CA ASP A 197 24.07 2.29 14.41
C ASP A 197 22.61 2.72 14.52
N ASN A 198 22.18 3.63 13.64
CA ASN A 198 20.80 4.10 13.63
C ASN A 198 19.82 3.01 13.20
N LEU A 199 20.23 2.11 12.29
CA LEU A 199 19.41 0.98 11.90
C LEU A 199 19.17 0.03 13.08
N SER A 200 20.21 -0.28 13.86
CA SER A 200 20.10 -1.08 15.08
C SER A 200 19.21 -0.41 16.14
N ARG A 201 19.33 0.91 16.31
CA ARG A 201 18.45 1.67 17.22
C ARG A 201 16.98 1.69 16.77
N VAL A 202 16.73 1.72 15.47
CA VAL A 202 15.35 1.64 14.93
C VAL A 202 14.78 0.27 15.20
N GLU A 203 15.55 -0.81 14.97
CA GLU A 203 15.16 -2.17 15.29
C GLU A 203 14.80 -2.32 16.78
N GLU A 204 15.66 -1.87 17.68
CA GLU A 204 15.40 -1.87 19.12
C GLU A 204 14.12 -1.12 19.49
N LYS A 205 13.90 0.06 18.89
CA LYS A 205 12.68 0.84 19.12
C LYS A 205 11.42 0.11 18.62
N MET A 206 11.49 -0.56 17.47
CA MET A 206 10.36 -1.31 16.93
C MET A 206 10.01 -2.52 17.80
N GLN A 207 11.02 -3.22 18.33
CA GLN A 207 10.83 -4.33 19.27
C GLN A 207 10.21 -3.89 20.59
N ASN A 208 10.50 -2.66 21.01
CA ASN A 208 9.98 -2.07 22.25
C ASN A 208 8.64 -1.33 22.10
N LEU A 209 8.02 -1.36 20.91
CA LEU A 209 6.69 -0.82 20.73
C LEU A 209 5.66 -1.63 21.54
N LYS A 210 4.72 -0.92 22.11
CA LYS A 210 3.68 -1.49 22.98
C LYS A 210 2.32 -1.43 22.31
N GLY A 211 1.51 -2.43 22.59
CA GLY A 211 0.10 -2.44 22.25
C GLY A 211 -0.73 -1.50 23.12
N ASP A 212 -2.02 -1.42 22.86
CA ASP A 212 -2.95 -0.54 23.57
C ASP A 212 -3.11 -0.91 25.06
N ASN A 213 -2.85 -2.13 25.44
CA ASN A 213 -2.83 -2.64 26.82
C ASN A 213 -1.46 -2.52 27.53
N GLY A 214 -0.45 -2.00 26.82
CA GLY A 214 0.90 -1.80 27.36
C GLY A 214 1.86 -2.96 27.17
N GLU A 215 1.41 -4.09 26.61
CA GLU A 215 2.24 -5.26 26.29
C GLU A 215 3.15 -5.00 25.09
N LEU A 216 4.32 -5.67 25.06
CA LEU A 216 5.29 -5.55 23.97
C LEU A 216 4.78 -6.24 22.72
N LEU A 217 4.77 -5.53 21.60
CA LEU A 217 4.39 -6.08 20.29
C LEU A 217 5.50 -6.91 19.65
N ASN A 218 6.74 -6.76 20.08
CA ASN A 218 7.93 -7.48 19.60
C ASN A 218 8.02 -7.51 18.05
N ILE A 219 7.87 -6.34 17.43
CA ILE A 219 7.89 -6.20 15.97
C ILE A 219 9.33 -6.34 15.48
N ALA A 220 9.61 -7.36 14.66
CA ALA A 220 10.89 -7.54 14.00
C ALA A 220 10.81 -6.98 12.56
N PRO A 221 11.49 -5.88 12.24
CA PRO A 221 11.53 -5.36 10.88
C PRO A 221 12.40 -6.25 9.98
N ASP A 222 12.00 -6.41 8.72
CA ASP A 222 12.68 -7.23 7.73
C ASP A 222 12.93 -6.51 6.39
N THR A 223 12.33 -5.33 6.23
CA THR A 223 12.36 -4.60 4.95
C THR A 223 12.71 -3.13 5.15
N ILE A 224 13.66 -2.63 4.37
CA ILE A 224 13.97 -1.20 4.27
C ILE A 224 13.42 -0.66 2.97
N TRP A 225 12.61 0.38 3.05
CA TRP A 225 12.07 1.04 1.88
C TRP A 225 12.67 2.44 1.72
N ILE A 226 13.42 2.63 0.64
CA ILE A 226 14.13 3.87 0.34
C ILE A 226 13.64 4.49 -0.97
N PRO A 227 13.65 5.83 -1.11
CA PRO A 227 13.39 6.47 -2.38
C PRO A 227 14.46 6.12 -3.42
N ASN A 228 14.18 6.38 -4.70
CA ASN A 228 15.13 6.13 -5.77
C ASN A 228 16.23 7.20 -5.80
N ASP A 229 17.04 7.23 -4.77
CA ASP A 229 18.21 8.10 -4.62
C ASP A 229 19.48 7.26 -4.54
N ALA A 230 20.53 7.65 -5.28
CA ALA A 230 21.75 6.87 -5.38
C ALA A 230 22.55 6.90 -4.07
N GLY A 231 22.56 8.05 -3.36
CA GLY A 231 23.25 8.19 -2.09
C GLY A 231 22.63 7.34 -0.99
N LEU A 232 21.29 7.37 -0.88
CA LEU A 232 20.57 6.55 0.09
C LEU A 232 20.69 5.05 -0.21
N LYS A 233 20.71 4.65 -1.48
CA LYS A 233 20.95 3.25 -1.85
C LYS A 233 22.33 2.77 -1.42
N GLN A 234 23.35 3.61 -1.61
CA GLN A 234 24.71 3.30 -1.21
C GLN A 234 24.83 3.21 0.33
N GLN A 235 24.18 4.12 1.07
CA GLN A 235 24.13 4.07 2.52
C GLN A 235 23.39 2.82 3.04
N ALA A 236 22.25 2.47 2.44
CA ALA A 236 21.51 1.27 2.80
C ALA A 236 22.32 0.00 2.54
N PHE A 237 23.03 -0.07 1.41
CA PHE A 237 23.92 -1.19 1.11
C PHE A 237 25.10 -1.26 2.08
N ALA A 238 25.69 -0.14 2.43
CA ALA A 238 26.77 -0.09 3.42
C ALA A 238 26.28 -0.52 4.82
N ALA A 239 25.08 -0.08 5.22
CA ALA A 239 24.53 -0.40 6.54
C ALA A 239 24.01 -1.85 6.67
N ALA A 240 23.32 -2.37 5.66
CA ALA A 240 22.60 -3.65 5.75
C ALA A 240 23.14 -4.75 4.83
N GLY A 241 23.86 -4.40 3.77
CA GLY A 241 24.33 -5.34 2.74
C GLY A 241 25.83 -5.66 2.78
N SER A 242 26.62 -4.95 3.59
CA SER A 242 28.07 -5.16 3.68
C SER A 242 28.39 -6.16 4.80
N ASP A 243 29.24 -7.13 4.52
CA ASP A 243 29.70 -8.12 5.50
C ASP A 243 30.57 -7.51 6.61
N LYS A 244 31.16 -6.35 6.36
CA LYS A 244 32.04 -5.65 7.28
C LYS A 244 31.53 -4.26 7.59
N THR A 245 31.79 -3.78 8.78
CA THR A 245 31.49 -2.38 9.15
C THR A 245 32.31 -1.42 8.30
N PRO A 246 31.69 -0.40 7.67
CA PRO A 246 32.38 0.46 6.70
C PRO A 246 33.45 1.38 7.31
N GLU A 247 33.49 1.55 8.61
CA GLU A 247 34.29 2.58 9.27
C GLU A 247 35.60 2.09 9.89
N ASP A 248 35.82 0.78 10.01
CA ASP A 248 36.98 0.25 10.70
C ASP A 248 37.82 -0.72 9.87
N ASN A 249 39.13 -0.49 9.91
CA ASN A 249 40.15 -1.41 9.41
C ASN A 249 40.25 -2.70 10.29
N THR A 250 39.50 -2.77 11.35
CA THR A 250 39.30 -3.93 12.23
C THR A 250 38.12 -4.72 11.73
N ASN A 251 38.34 -5.92 11.25
CA ASN A 251 37.39 -6.95 10.77
C ASN A 251 36.11 -7.14 11.64
N ALA A 252 35.44 -6.10 12.08
CA ALA A 252 34.22 -6.19 12.83
C ALA A 252 33.09 -6.71 11.92
N PHE A 253 32.39 -7.73 12.40
CA PHE A 253 31.26 -8.33 11.70
C PHE A 253 30.05 -7.39 11.69
N ASN A 254 29.44 -7.19 10.55
CA ASN A 254 28.20 -6.43 10.45
C ASN A 254 27.01 -7.30 10.88
N TYR A 255 26.47 -7.03 12.05
CA TYR A 255 25.33 -7.75 12.62
C TYR A 255 24.04 -7.63 11.77
N GLN A 256 23.89 -6.57 11.01
CA GLN A 256 22.69 -6.28 10.22
C GLN A 256 22.71 -6.93 8.83
N VAL A 257 23.79 -7.57 8.44
CA VAL A 257 23.91 -8.19 7.12
C VAL A 257 22.86 -9.29 6.92
N GLY A 258 22.14 -9.23 5.82
CA GLY A 258 21.14 -10.23 5.45
C GLY A 258 19.85 -10.25 6.29
N ARG A 259 19.66 -9.31 7.23
CA ARG A 259 18.43 -9.18 8.03
C ARG A 259 17.34 -8.34 7.35
N TRP A 260 17.73 -7.53 6.38
CA TRP A 260 16.84 -6.60 5.68
C TRP A 260 16.72 -6.92 4.20
N ASN A 261 15.51 -6.74 3.63
CA ASN A 261 15.17 -6.90 2.22
C ASN A 261 14.95 -5.56 1.52
#